data_08b5e1c31a9be971895a21e3a485cefa
#
_entry.id   08b5e1c31a9be971895a21e3a485cefa
#
_cell.length_a   1.000
_cell.length_b   1.000
_cell.length_c   1.000
_cell.angle_alpha   90.00
_cell.angle_beta   90.00
_cell.angle_gamma   90.00
#
_symmetry.space_group_name_H-M   'P 1'
#
loop_
_entity.id
_entity.type
_entity.pdbx_description
1 polymer ?
#
loop_
_entity_poly.entity_id
_entity_poly.type
_entity_poly.pdbx_seq_one_letter_code
_entity_poly.pdbx_strand_id
1 'polypeptide(L)'
;MINSQNNLTLAAIDIGTTNCRLLIAKPDQAGFRVVDSFSKVVRLGEGAFKTNTLSEKAIVRTISALDVCASKMLKSSVTHSRIVATEACRSAKNSDEFLMRVKKETGISIEVISSQEEAELAFLGCSPLFADDKKNTIVFDIGGGSTELIWGSRDNEMVNQSVRAISVPIGVVGLMDQYGGDRYDGNTYESIVTDCVSKLSVFPKLGSVKEMVGDDMLELIGASGTVTALAGIQLGLKNYSRRRVDGSFLAFSELKEMSKRLSRMT
;
A
#
# COMPACT_ATOMS: atom_id res chain seq x y z
N MET A 1 7.92 40.62 -4.36
CA MET A 1 7.00 39.45 -4.44
C MET A 1 7.44 38.50 -3.33
N ILE A 2 6.71 38.47 -2.23
CA ILE A 2 7.01 37.65 -1.05
C ILE A 2 6.74 36.19 -1.41
N ASN A 3 7.75 35.36 -1.23
CA ASN A 3 7.76 33.92 -1.53
C ASN A 3 6.62 33.20 -0.78
N SER A 4 5.47 33.02 -1.41
CA SER A 4 4.30 32.32 -0.87
C SER A 4 4.54 30.80 -0.66
N GLN A 5 5.66 30.28 -1.15
CA GLN A 5 6.03 28.85 -0.99
C GLN A 5 6.55 28.50 0.42
N ASN A 6 7.01 29.47 1.20
CA ASN A 6 7.61 29.20 2.53
C ASN A 6 6.62 28.79 3.62
N ASN A 7 5.30 28.84 3.39
CA ASN A 7 4.29 28.52 4.40
C ASN A 7 3.46 27.27 4.07
N LEU A 8 3.76 26.55 2.97
CA LEU A 8 3.00 25.39 2.57
C LEU A 8 3.42 24.18 3.38
N THR A 9 2.47 23.62 4.15
CA THR A 9 2.63 22.35 4.86
C THR A 9 1.52 21.42 4.41
N LEU A 10 1.88 20.30 3.83
CA LEU A 10 0.97 19.34 3.25
C LEU A 10 0.84 18.11 4.14
N ALA A 11 -0.34 17.52 4.17
CA ALA A 11 -0.56 16.22 4.81
C ALA A 11 -1.30 15.26 3.89
N ALA A 12 -0.93 13.99 3.97
CA ALA A 12 -1.67 12.90 3.36
C ALA A 12 -1.97 11.84 4.42
N ILE A 13 -3.22 11.37 4.45
CA ILE A 13 -3.61 10.20 5.26
C ILE A 13 -4.11 9.11 4.33
N ASP A 14 -3.55 7.92 4.48
CA ASP A 14 -3.97 6.68 3.84
C ASP A 14 -4.60 5.76 4.88
N ILE A 15 -5.87 5.39 4.66
CA ILE A 15 -6.64 4.47 5.49
C ILE A 15 -6.84 3.18 4.69
N GLY A 16 -5.88 2.29 4.83
CA GLY A 16 -5.95 0.97 4.22
C GLY A 16 -6.72 -0.04 5.07
N THR A 17 -6.82 -1.25 4.56
CA THR A 17 -7.46 -2.39 5.25
C THR A 17 -6.80 -2.71 6.59
N THR A 18 -5.47 -2.54 6.67
CA THR A 18 -4.67 -2.90 7.87
C THR A 18 -4.17 -1.69 8.63
N ASN A 19 -3.72 -0.65 7.93
CA ASN A 19 -3.00 0.48 8.52
C ASN A 19 -3.71 1.80 8.28
N CYS A 20 -3.53 2.72 9.23
CA CYS A 20 -3.75 4.16 9.04
C CYS A 20 -2.39 4.84 9.07
N ARG A 21 -2.05 5.58 8.01
CA ARG A 21 -0.76 6.25 7.85
C ARG A 21 -0.96 7.73 7.59
N LEU A 22 -0.17 8.56 8.25
CA LEU A 22 -0.10 10.00 8.03
C LEU A 22 1.32 10.35 7.62
N LEU A 23 1.44 11.19 6.61
CA LEU A 23 2.67 11.88 6.23
C LEU A 23 2.41 13.39 6.22
N ILE A 24 3.26 14.15 6.90
CA ILE A 24 3.28 15.62 6.85
C ILE A 24 4.60 16.05 6.22
N ALA A 25 4.52 16.88 5.20
CA ALA A 25 5.69 17.30 4.44
C ALA A 25 5.60 18.78 4.04
N LYS A 26 6.76 19.34 3.75
CA LYS A 26 6.91 20.67 3.13
C LYS A 26 7.62 20.52 1.80
N PRO A 27 7.18 21.23 0.75
CA PRO A 27 7.92 21.30 -0.51
C PRO A 27 9.36 21.78 -0.27
N ASP A 28 10.30 21.22 -1.02
CA ASP A 28 11.67 21.70 -1.10
C ASP A 28 12.24 21.52 -2.52
N GLN A 29 13.50 21.85 -2.72
CA GLN A 29 14.14 21.83 -4.05
C GLN A 29 14.26 20.40 -4.62
N ALA A 30 14.30 19.39 -3.77
CA ALA A 30 14.39 17.97 -4.15
C ALA A 30 13.00 17.29 -4.21
N GLY A 31 11.90 18.06 -4.13
CA GLY A 31 10.53 17.60 -4.12
C GLY A 31 9.83 17.91 -2.81
N PHE A 32 10.11 17.20 -1.72
CA PHE A 32 9.56 17.51 -0.40
C PHE A 32 10.41 16.97 0.74
N ARG A 33 10.32 17.64 1.88
CA ARG A 33 10.94 17.22 3.13
C ARG A 33 9.87 16.78 4.13
N VAL A 34 10.03 15.58 4.67
CA VAL A 34 9.14 15.06 5.72
C VAL A 34 9.31 15.86 7.01
N VAL A 35 8.20 16.34 7.56
CA VAL A 35 8.12 17.08 8.81
C VAL A 35 7.74 16.18 9.97
N ASP A 36 6.70 15.36 9.76
CA ASP A 36 6.21 14.40 10.75
C ASP A 36 5.53 13.22 10.03
N SER A 37 5.41 12.11 10.72
CA SER A 37 4.70 10.94 10.22
C SER A 37 4.07 10.16 11.37
N PHE A 38 3.04 9.38 11.04
CA PHE A 38 2.42 8.47 11.98
C PHE A 38 1.93 7.23 11.23
N SER A 39 2.04 6.07 11.86
CA SER A 39 1.50 4.82 11.33
C SER A 39 0.97 3.98 12.47
N LYS A 40 -0.25 3.47 12.31
CA LYS A 40 -0.89 2.59 13.29
C LYS A 40 -1.62 1.45 12.60
N VAL A 41 -1.42 0.24 13.10
CA VAL A 41 -2.21 -0.93 12.69
C VAL A 41 -3.61 -0.77 13.28
N VAL A 42 -4.59 -0.55 12.42
CA VAL A 42 -6.01 -0.35 12.80
C VAL A 42 -6.88 -1.55 12.45
N ARG A 43 -6.45 -2.40 11.48
CA ARG A 43 -7.18 -3.57 11.00
C ARG A 43 -8.65 -3.24 10.68
N LEU A 44 -8.87 -2.17 9.91
CA LEU A 44 -10.22 -1.70 9.57
C LEU A 44 -11.02 -2.79 8.84
N GLY A 45 -10.38 -3.57 7.98
CA GLY A 45 -11.00 -4.67 7.24
C GLY A 45 -11.10 -6.00 7.99
N GLU A 46 -10.77 -6.06 9.28
CA GLU A 46 -10.84 -7.30 10.07
C GLU A 46 -12.28 -7.86 10.10
N GLY A 47 -12.47 -9.06 9.54
CA GLY A 47 -13.78 -9.70 9.40
C GLY A 47 -14.71 -9.10 8.33
N ALA A 48 -14.33 -7.98 7.71
CA ALA A 48 -15.16 -7.29 6.74
C ALA A 48 -15.36 -8.11 5.45
N PHE A 49 -14.38 -8.90 5.04
CA PHE A 49 -14.47 -9.76 3.86
C PHE A 49 -15.51 -10.90 4.00
N LYS A 50 -15.84 -11.30 5.25
CA LYS A 50 -16.89 -12.28 5.53
C LYS A 50 -18.27 -11.64 5.70
N THR A 51 -18.33 -10.48 6.32
CA THR A 51 -19.58 -9.84 6.73
C THR A 51 -20.05 -8.74 5.79
N ASN A 52 -19.17 -8.25 4.91
CA ASN A 52 -19.31 -7.04 4.10
C ASN A 52 -19.62 -5.79 4.95
N THR A 53 -19.15 -5.77 6.21
CA THR A 53 -19.33 -4.63 7.13
C THR A 53 -18.09 -4.40 7.98
N LEU A 54 -17.76 -3.15 8.23
CA LEU A 54 -16.73 -2.75 9.18
C LEU A 54 -17.23 -3.03 10.59
N SER A 55 -16.43 -3.71 11.41
CA SER A 55 -16.81 -4.00 12.79
C SER A 55 -16.69 -2.75 13.68
N GLU A 56 -17.57 -2.62 14.68
CA GLU A 56 -17.51 -1.50 15.63
C GLU A 56 -16.14 -1.35 16.29
N LYS A 57 -15.49 -2.45 16.65
CA LYS A 57 -14.13 -2.45 17.22
C LYS A 57 -13.09 -1.86 16.26
N ALA A 58 -13.18 -2.18 14.97
CA ALA A 58 -12.27 -1.67 13.95
C ALA A 58 -12.51 -0.19 13.68
N ILE A 59 -13.79 0.24 13.64
CA ILE A 59 -14.18 1.64 13.51
C ILE A 59 -13.60 2.48 14.65
N VAL A 60 -13.82 2.08 15.90
CA VAL A 60 -13.31 2.80 17.08
C VAL A 60 -11.78 2.90 17.08
N ARG A 61 -11.07 1.81 16.73
CA ARG A 61 -9.61 1.84 16.61
C ARG A 61 -9.13 2.83 15.54
N THR A 62 -9.84 2.88 14.42
CA THR A 62 -9.49 3.76 13.30
C THR A 62 -9.75 5.22 13.64
N ILE A 63 -10.91 5.53 14.25
CA ILE A 63 -11.23 6.88 14.74
C ILE A 63 -10.17 7.35 15.74
N SER A 64 -9.78 6.51 16.70
CA SER A 64 -8.71 6.86 17.65
C SER A 64 -7.36 7.14 16.97
N ALA A 65 -7.04 6.46 15.86
CA ALA A 65 -5.84 6.77 15.08
C ALA A 65 -5.96 8.09 14.33
N LEU A 66 -7.14 8.37 13.76
CA LEU A 66 -7.42 9.61 13.04
C LEU A 66 -7.43 10.84 13.97
N ASP A 67 -7.86 10.70 15.21
CA ASP A 67 -7.77 11.76 16.21
C ASP A 67 -6.31 12.16 16.49
N VAL A 68 -5.41 11.18 16.58
CA VAL A 68 -3.95 11.44 16.66
C VAL A 68 -3.46 12.15 15.38
N CYS A 69 -3.93 11.73 14.20
CA CYS A 69 -3.58 12.39 12.95
C CYS A 69 -4.05 13.85 12.92
N ALA A 70 -5.29 14.13 13.33
CA ALA A 70 -5.85 15.48 13.42
C ALA A 70 -5.00 16.37 14.35
N SER A 71 -4.65 15.85 15.53
CA SER A 71 -3.78 16.54 16.49
C SER A 71 -2.40 16.87 15.93
N LYS A 72 -1.78 15.93 15.19
CA LYS A 72 -0.48 16.14 14.53
C LYS A 72 -0.56 17.16 13.40
N MET A 73 -1.59 17.10 12.56
CA MET A 73 -1.82 18.10 11.50
C MET A 73 -1.98 19.51 12.07
N LEU A 74 -2.73 19.66 13.15
CA LEU A 74 -2.91 20.93 13.84
C LEU A 74 -1.57 21.46 14.39
N LYS A 75 -0.81 20.63 15.11
CA LYS A 75 0.50 21.00 15.67
C LYS A 75 1.51 21.40 14.60
N SER A 76 1.44 20.77 13.43
CA SER A 76 2.34 21.07 12.29
C SER A 76 1.85 22.22 11.42
N SER A 77 0.72 22.87 11.77
CA SER A 77 0.12 23.95 10.99
C SER A 77 -0.10 23.56 9.52
N VAL A 78 -0.68 22.36 9.30
CA VAL A 78 -0.98 21.85 7.96
C VAL A 78 -1.95 22.81 7.25
N THR A 79 -1.58 23.23 6.05
CA THR A 79 -2.37 24.14 5.21
C THR A 79 -3.31 23.44 4.24
N HIS A 80 -2.88 22.28 3.73
CA HIS A 80 -3.65 21.45 2.81
C HIS A 80 -3.48 19.98 3.16
N SER A 81 -4.56 19.23 3.08
CA SER A 81 -4.52 17.80 3.35
C SER A 81 -5.41 17.02 2.39
N ARG A 82 -4.98 15.80 2.07
CA ARG A 82 -5.80 14.81 1.38
C ARG A 82 -5.87 13.55 2.23
N ILE A 83 -7.06 13.08 2.49
CA ILE A 83 -7.33 11.91 3.33
C ILE A 83 -8.12 10.90 2.52
N VAL A 84 -7.52 9.76 2.25
CA VAL A 84 -8.12 8.73 1.41
C VAL A 84 -8.34 7.43 2.18
N ALA A 85 -9.39 6.71 1.79
CA ALA A 85 -9.65 5.35 2.23
C ALA A 85 -9.78 4.43 1.01
N THR A 86 -9.40 3.17 1.18
CA THR A 86 -9.24 2.22 0.10
C THR A 86 -10.16 1.00 0.26
N GLU A 87 -9.72 -0.20 -0.05
CA GLU A 87 -10.52 -1.41 -0.24
C GLU A 87 -11.48 -1.73 0.91
N ALA A 88 -11.08 -1.59 2.18
CA ALA A 88 -11.98 -1.87 3.30
C ALA A 88 -13.24 -0.99 3.29
N CYS A 89 -13.11 0.29 2.90
CA CYS A 89 -14.24 1.21 2.78
C CYS A 89 -15.01 0.99 1.47
N ARG A 90 -14.33 0.71 0.36
CA ARG A 90 -15.01 0.42 -0.92
C ARG A 90 -15.95 -0.78 -0.83
N SER A 91 -15.56 -1.82 -0.10
CA SER A 91 -16.27 -3.09 -0.03
C SER A 91 -17.33 -3.14 1.09
N ALA A 92 -17.28 -2.24 2.07
CA ALA A 92 -18.15 -2.30 3.24
C ALA A 92 -19.48 -1.59 3.02
N LYS A 93 -20.60 -2.26 3.36
CA LYS A 93 -21.95 -1.70 3.26
C LYS A 93 -22.22 -0.54 4.21
N ASN A 94 -21.49 -0.47 5.33
CA ASN A 94 -21.59 0.59 6.33
C ASN A 94 -20.48 1.64 6.22
N SER A 95 -19.87 1.76 5.05
CA SER A 95 -18.81 2.74 4.80
C SER A 95 -19.29 4.18 5.06
N ASP A 96 -20.45 4.57 4.54
CA ASP A 96 -20.98 5.92 4.71
C ASP A 96 -21.20 6.28 6.18
N GLU A 97 -21.70 5.34 6.99
CA GLU A 97 -21.85 5.52 8.43
C GLU A 97 -20.49 5.77 9.11
N PHE A 98 -19.49 4.98 8.75
CA PHE A 98 -18.12 5.17 9.23
C PHE A 98 -17.59 6.56 8.85
N LEU A 99 -17.72 6.98 7.59
CA LEU A 99 -17.24 8.29 7.11
C LEU A 99 -17.93 9.45 7.86
N MET A 100 -19.25 9.39 8.04
CA MET A 100 -20.00 10.39 8.80
C MET A 100 -19.54 10.46 10.24
N ARG A 101 -19.31 9.32 10.87
CA ARG A 101 -18.85 9.24 12.25
C ARG A 101 -17.44 9.81 12.42
N VAL A 102 -16.50 9.48 11.51
CA VAL A 102 -15.17 10.08 11.51
C VAL A 102 -15.26 11.60 11.41
N LYS A 103 -16.06 12.11 10.48
CA LYS A 103 -16.25 13.56 10.31
C LYS A 103 -16.77 14.22 11.58
N LYS A 104 -17.75 13.60 12.23
CA LYS A 104 -18.36 14.11 13.46
C LYS A 104 -17.37 14.12 14.64
N GLU A 105 -16.58 13.05 14.81
CA GLU A 105 -15.73 12.86 15.98
C GLU A 105 -14.36 13.54 15.84
N THR A 106 -13.80 13.59 14.64
CA THR A 106 -12.42 14.08 14.41
C THR A 106 -12.34 15.35 13.55
N GLY A 107 -13.44 15.75 12.91
CA GLY A 107 -13.44 16.82 11.92
C GLY A 107 -12.84 16.43 10.55
N ILE A 108 -12.27 15.25 10.42
CA ILE A 108 -11.63 14.77 9.19
C ILE A 108 -12.70 14.34 8.18
N SER A 109 -12.57 14.81 6.93
CA SER A 109 -13.34 14.31 5.79
C SER A 109 -12.49 13.33 5.02
N ILE A 110 -13.01 12.13 4.77
CA ILE A 110 -12.34 11.05 4.04
C ILE A 110 -12.96 10.93 2.65
N GLU A 111 -12.12 10.76 1.65
CA GLU A 111 -12.45 10.41 0.28
C GLU A 111 -12.21 8.92 0.06
N VAL A 112 -13.22 8.18 -0.40
CA VAL A 112 -13.01 6.77 -0.80
C VAL A 112 -12.60 6.76 -2.25
N ILE A 113 -11.33 6.43 -2.52
CA ILE A 113 -10.76 6.43 -3.87
C ILE A 113 -11.00 5.10 -4.59
N SER A 114 -11.05 5.17 -5.92
CA SER A 114 -11.12 3.96 -6.75
C SER A 114 -9.83 3.14 -6.68
N SER A 115 -9.90 1.85 -7.04
CA SER A 115 -8.71 1.00 -7.15
C SER A 115 -7.74 1.48 -8.23
N GLN A 116 -8.25 2.08 -9.30
CA GLN A 116 -7.42 2.68 -10.35
C GLN A 116 -6.62 3.86 -9.81
N GLU A 117 -7.25 4.75 -9.07
CA GLU A 117 -6.59 5.91 -8.47
C GLU A 117 -5.59 5.49 -7.38
N GLU A 118 -5.93 4.49 -6.55
CA GLU A 118 -5.01 3.91 -5.57
C GLU A 118 -3.73 3.40 -6.25
N ALA A 119 -3.88 2.69 -7.36
CA ALA A 119 -2.78 2.18 -8.15
C ALA A 119 -1.92 3.31 -8.78
N GLU A 120 -2.56 4.34 -9.34
CA GLU A 120 -1.85 5.50 -9.89
C GLU A 120 -1.03 6.23 -8.82
N LEU A 121 -1.60 6.43 -7.62
CA LEU A 121 -0.91 7.02 -6.49
C LEU A 121 0.25 6.15 -6.00
N ALA A 122 0.08 4.83 -5.96
CA ALA A 122 1.15 3.89 -5.60
C ALA A 122 2.30 3.94 -6.61
N PHE A 123 1.99 3.96 -7.91
CA PHE A 123 2.99 4.07 -8.97
C PHE A 123 3.78 5.37 -8.87
N LEU A 124 3.09 6.49 -8.73
CA LEU A 124 3.71 7.80 -8.53
C LEU A 124 4.58 7.84 -7.27
N GLY A 125 4.11 7.23 -6.17
CA GLY A 125 4.86 7.13 -4.92
C GLY A 125 6.15 6.33 -5.03
N CYS A 126 6.21 5.38 -5.96
CA CYS A 126 7.39 4.56 -6.24
C CYS A 126 8.34 5.17 -7.28
N SER A 127 7.92 6.21 -8.02
CA SER A 127 8.71 6.78 -9.12
C SER A 127 10.14 7.22 -8.76
N PRO A 128 10.46 7.69 -7.53
CA PRO A 128 11.83 7.99 -7.15
C PRO A 128 12.77 6.77 -7.08
N LEU A 129 12.21 5.56 -7.12
CA LEU A 129 12.96 4.30 -7.07
C LEU A 129 13.19 3.70 -8.47
N PHE A 130 12.61 4.28 -9.51
CA PHE A 130 12.70 3.74 -10.86
C PHE A 130 14.12 3.87 -11.41
N ALA A 131 14.64 2.77 -11.94
CA ALA A 131 15.96 2.73 -12.54
C ALA A 131 15.97 3.45 -13.90
N ASP A 132 16.99 4.28 -14.15
CA ASP A 132 17.06 5.11 -15.38
C ASP A 132 17.27 4.30 -16.66
N ASP A 133 17.87 3.11 -16.54
CA ASP A 133 18.18 2.20 -17.64
C ASP A 133 17.02 1.25 -18.01
N LYS A 134 15.92 1.22 -17.25
CA LYS A 134 14.77 0.36 -17.51
C LYS A 134 13.65 1.11 -18.22
N LYS A 135 13.10 0.50 -19.27
CA LYS A 135 11.98 1.08 -20.03
C LYS A 135 10.62 0.78 -19.44
N ASN A 136 10.51 -0.31 -18.71
CA ASN A 136 9.24 -0.77 -18.16
C ASN A 136 9.39 -1.03 -16.66
N THR A 137 8.41 -0.58 -15.91
CA THR A 137 8.33 -0.81 -14.47
C THR A 137 7.01 -1.49 -14.14
N ILE A 138 7.07 -2.57 -13.36
CA ILE A 138 5.90 -3.14 -12.69
C ILE A 138 6.03 -2.82 -11.21
N VAL A 139 5.09 -2.04 -10.70
CA VAL A 139 4.90 -1.86 -9.26
C VAL A 139 3.83 -2.86 -8.80
N PHE A 140 4.12 -3.58 -7.73
CA PHE A 140 3.13 -4.42 -7.06
C PHE A 140 2.98 -3.99 -5.60
N ASP A 141 1.74 -3.72 -5.21
CA ASP A 141 1.36 -3.36 -3.85
C ASP A 141 0.54 -4.49 -3.24
N ILE A 142 1.08 -5.16 -2.21
CA ILE A 142 0.40 -6.26 -1.52
C ILE A 142 -0.20 -5.70 -0.24
N GLY A 143 -1.49 -5.35 -0.33
CA GLY A 143 -2.26 -4.81 0.76
C GLY A 143 -2.91 -5.85 1.67
N GLY A 144 -3.78 -5.37 2.58
CA GLY A 144 -4.56 -6.24 3.46
C GLY A 144 -5.75 -6.91 2.76
N GLY A 145 -6.38 -6.22 1.81
CA GLY A 145 -7.59 -6.67 1.11
C GLY A 145 -7.39 -6.97 -0.36
N SER A 146 -6.48 -6.28 -1.00
CA SER A 146 -6.20 -6.38 -2.43
C SER A 146 -4.71 -6.39 -2.72
N THR A 147 -4.36 -6.72 -3.95
CA THR A 147 -3.03 -6.57 -4.53
C THR A 147 -3.18 -5.84 -5.84
N GLU A 148 -2.51 -4.70 -5.95
CA GLU A 148 -2.43 -3.91 -7.17
C GLU A 148 -1.19 -4.33 -7.95
N LEU A 149 -1.39 -4.62 -9.26
CA LEU A 149 -0.33 -4.79 -10.24
C LEU A 149 -0.41 -3.62 -11.21
N ILE A 150 0.63 -2.82 -11.24
CA ILE A 150 0.65 -1.55 -11.94
C ILE A 150 1.81 -1.57 -12.92
N TRP A 151 1.50 -1.36 -14.18
CA TRP A 151 2.47 -1.30 -15.25
C TRP A 151 2.61 0.12 -15.76
N GLY A 152 3.84 0.60 -15.89
CA GLY A 152 4.19 1.83 -16.58
C GLY A 152 5.32 1.63 -17.57
N SER A 153 5.25 2.34 -18.71
CA SER A 153 6.34 2.43 -19.68
C SER A 153 6.88 3.85 -19.71
N ARG A 154 8.20 3.98 -19.86
CA ARG A 154 8.92 5.26 -19.94
C ARG A 154 9.16 5.77 -21.37
N ASP A 155 8.44 5.29 -22.36
CA ASP A 155 8.71 5.60 -23.76
C ASP A 155 8.57 7.07 -24.17
N ASN A 156 8.19 7.98 -23.27
CA ASN A 156 8.19 9.44 -23.49
C ASN A 156 8.31 10.19 -22.15
N GLU A 157 8.87 11.38 -22.19
CA GLU A 157 9.17 12.32 -21.10
C GLU A 157 8.02 12.63 -20.09
N MET A 158 6.88 11.97 -20.21
CA MET A 158 5.75 12.08 -19.29
C MET A 158 5.42 10.70 -18.69
N VAL A 159 5.77 10.50 -17.43
CA VAL A 159 5.47 9.33 -16.60
C VAL A 159 3.96 8.97 -16.55
N ASN A 160 3.08 9.82 -17.04
CA ASN A 160 1.62 9.74 -16.83
C ASN A 160 0.80 9.17 -18.00
N GLN A 161 1.37 8.80 -19.15
CA GLN A 161 0.51 8.51 -20.32
C GLN A 161 0.15 7.05 -20.56
N SER A 162 0.68 6.08 -19.80
CA SER A 162 0.34 4.68 -20.00
C SER A 162 0.40 3.80 -18.74
N VAL A 163 0.00 4.34 -17.61
CA VAL A 163 -0.15 3.51 -16.40
C VAL A 163 -1.38 2.61 -16.55
N ARG A 164 -1.16 1.31 -16.57
CA ARG A 164 -2.22 0.31 -16.55
C ARG A 164 -2.17 -0.42 -15.23
N ALA A 165 -3.31 -0.55 -14.59
CA ALA A 165 -3.41 -1.23 -13.32
C ALA A 165 -4.51 -2.28 -13.33
N ILE A 166 -4.28 -3.35 -12.60
CA ILE A 166 -5.34 -4.25 -12.15
C ILE A 166 -5.27 -4.37 -10.64
N SER A 167 -6.41 -4.40 -10.01
CA SER A 167 -6.55 -4.77 -8.60
C SER A 167 -7.12 -6.17 -8.53
N VAL A 168 -6.42 -7.04 -7.82
CA VAL A 168 -6.84 -8.43 -7.61
C VAL A 168 -7.27 -8.55 -6.15
N PRO A 169 -8.41 -9.19 -5.84
CA PRO A 169 -8.89 -9.35 -4.46
C PRO A 169 -8.09 -10.43 -3.71
N ILE A 170 -6.80 -10.20 -3.60
CA ILE A 170 -5.83 -10.99 -2.85
C ILE A 170 -5.13 -10.05 -1.88
N GLY A 171 -5.38 -10.19 -0.59
CA GLY A 171 -4.70 -9.42 0.44
C GLY A 171 -4.50 -10.28 1.68
N VAL A 172 -3.52 -9.92 2.50
CA VAL A 172 -3.12 -10.75 3.65
C VAL A 172 -4.25 -10.96 4.66
N VAL A 173 -5.13 -9.97 4.87
CA VAL A 173 -6.28 -10.10 5.78
C VAL A 173 -7.36 -10.96 5.14
N GLY A 174 -7.65 -10.77 3.84
CA GLY A 174 -8.61 -11.58 3.11
C GLY A 174 -8.23 -13.06 3.08
N LEU A 175 -6.94 -13.37 2.86
CA LEU A 175 -6.44 -14.74 2.92
C LEU A 175 -6.54 -15.34 4.33
N MET A 176 -6.18 -14.59 5.38
CA MET A 176 -6.37 -15.04 6.76
C MET A 176 -7.85 -15.34 7.07
N ASP A 177 -8.75 -14.49 6.63
CA ASP A 177 -10.20 -14.71 6.82
C ASP A 177 -10.70 -15.94 6.05
N GLN A 178 -10.22 -16.15 4.82
CA GLN A 178 -10.64 -17.25 3.95
C GLN A 178 -10.13 -18.61 4.43
N TYR A 179 -8.86 -18.70 4.85
CA TYR A 179 -8.19 -19.97 5.18
C TYR A 179 -8.09 -20.23 6.69
N GLY A 180 -8.70 -19.41 7.53
CA GLY A 180 -8.93 -19.71 8.94
C GLY A 180 -7.81 -19.35 9.90
N GLY A 181 -6.96 -18.38 9.57
CA GLY A 181 -6.00 -17.86 10.54
C GLY A 181 -4.64 -17.47 9.99
N ASP A 182 -3.65 -17.44 10.85
CA ASP A 182 -2.27 -17.04 10.60
C ASP A 182 -1.28 -18.23 10.61
N ARG A 183 -1.79 -19.46 10.76
CA ARG A 183 -0.99 -20.69 10.76
C ARG A 183 -1.59 -21.70 9.80
N TYR A 184 -0.76 -22.17 8.89
CA TYR A 184 -1.17 -23.08 7.83
C TYR A 184 -0.29 -24.32 7.80
N ASP A 185 -0.88 -25.49 7.57
CA ASP A 185 -0.14 -26.66 7.17
C ASP A 185 0.36 -26.55 5.71
N GLY A 186 1.23 -27.48 5.30
CA GLY A 186 1.81 -27.45 3.97
C GLY A 186 0.76 -27.54 2.86
N ASN A 187 -0.31 -28.29 3.03
CA ASN A 187 -1.37 -28.47 2.03
C ASN A 187 -2.19 -27.18 1.88
N THR A 188 -2.52 -26.53 2.99
CA THR A 188 -3.21 -25.24 2.99
C THR A 188 -2.35 -24.16 2.34
N TYR A 189 -1.05 -24.13 2.64
CA TYR A 189 -0.12 -23.19 2.02
C TYR A 189 -0.08 -23.35 0.49
N GLU A 190 0.06 -24.59 -0.03
CA GLU A 190 0.07 -24.87 -1.46
C GLU A 190 -1.26 -24.49 -2.14
N SER A 191 -2.38 -24.70 -1.44
CA SER A 191 -3.70 -24.27 -1.91
C SER A 191 -3.80 -22.75 -2.02
N ILE A 192 -3.29 -22.01 -1.04
CA ILE A 192 -3.23 -20.54 -1.07
C ILE A 192 -2.38 -20.07 -2.25
N VAL A 193 -1.20 -20.66 -2.45
CA VAL A 193 -0.31 -20.30 -3.56
C VAL A 193 -1.02 -20.55 -4.90
N THR A 194 -1.67 -21.68 -5.05
CA THR A 194 -2.40 -22.05 -6.28
C THR A 194 -3.55 -21.07 -6.57
N ASP A 195 -4.32 -20.70 -5.55
CA ASP A 195 -5.41 -19.72 -5.67
C ASP A 195 -4.86 -18.34 -6.06
N CYS A 196 -3.78 -17.88 -5.41
CA CYS A 196 -3.13 -16.62 -5.74
C CYS A 196 -2.61 -16.61 -7.19
N VAL A 197 -1.93 -17.66 -7.65
CA VAL A 197 -1.43 -17.78 -9.02
C VAL A 197 -2.58 -17.76 -10.01
N SER A 198 -3.67 -18.50 -9.74
CA SER A 198 -4.86 -18.51 -10.60
C SER A 198 -5.47 -17.12 -10.75
N LYS A 199 -5.63 -16.39 -9.65
CA LYS A 199 -6.18 -15.02 -9.67
C LYS A 199 -5.23 -14.01 -10.35
N LEU A 200 -3.92 -14.16 -10.19
CA LEU A 200 -2.92 -13.32 -10.85
C LEU A 200 -2.79 -13.61 -12.35
N SER A 201 -3.18 -14.81 -12.81
CA SER A 201 -3.11 -15.20 -14.23
C SER A 201 -4.00 -14.37 -15.16
N VAL A 202 -4.95 -13.63 -14.61
CA VAL A 202 -5.79 -12.65 -15.36
C VAL A 202 -5.05 -11.39 -15.78
N PHE A 203 -3.79 -11.21 -15.34
CA PHE A 203 -2.97 -10.07 -15.77
C PHE A 203 -2.72 -10.15 -17.28
N PRO A 204 -3.24 -9.21 -18.09
CA PRO A 204 -3.44 -9.41 -19.54
C PRO A 204 -2.18 -9.45 -20.39
N LYS A 205 -0.99 -9.36 -19.81
CA LYS A 205 0.27 -9.25 -20.54
C LYS A 205 1.42 -10.12 -20.03
N LEU A 206 1.10 -11.25 -19.37
CA LEU A 206 2.14 -12.20 -18.95
C LEU A 206 3.04 -12.69 -20.11
N GLY A 207 2.52 -12.72 -21.35
CA GLY A 207 3.32 -13.00 -22.55
C GLY A 207 4.39 -11.95 -22.80
N SER A 208 4.01 -10.69 -22.82
CA SER A 208 4.94 -9.57 -23.03
C SER A 208 5.91 -9.37 -21.85
N VAL A 209 5.52 -9.71 -20.63
CA VAL A 209 6.42 -9.66 -19.46
C VAL A 209 7.60 -10.62 -19.64
N LYS A 210 7.36 -11.84 -20.14
CA LYS A 210 8.45 -12.81 -20.39
C LYS A 210 9.49 -12.31 -21.40
N GLU A 211 9.02 -11.66 -22.48
CA GLU A 211 9.89 -11.04 -23.49
C GLU A 211 10.71 -9.90 -22.88
N MET A 212 10.08 -9.02 -22.10
CA MET A 212 10.77 -7.90 -21.45
C MET A 212 11.79 -8.32 -20.39
N VAL A 213 11.54 -9.41 -19.67
CA VAL A 213 12.52 -9.98 -18.73
C VAL A 213 13.72 -10.54 -19.49
N GLY A 214 13.50 -11.16 -20.67
CA GLY A 214 14.58 -11.66 -21.52
C GLY A 214 15.52 -10.57 -22.04
N ASP A 215 14.99 -9.36 -22.25
CA ASP A 215 15.73 -8.21 -22.78
C ASP A 215 16.31 -7.30 -21.69
N ASP A 216 16.21 -7.68 -20.42
CA ASP A 216 16.61 -6.84 -19.25
C ASP A 216 16.00 -5.42 -19.26
N MET A 217 14.80 -5.30 -19.82
CA MET A 217 14.10 -4.03 -19.99
C MET A 217 13.05 -3.76 -18.92
N LEU A 218 12.91 -4.66 -17.95
CA LEU A 218 11.87 -4.64 -16.92
C LEU A 218 12.48 -4.56 -15.53
N GLU A 219 11.96 -3.67 -14.71
CA GLU A 219 12.17 -3.69 -13.27
C GLU A 219 10.88 -4.04 -12.52
N LEU A 220 11.03 -4.67 -11.36
CA LEU A 220 9.93 -4.99 -10.44
C LEU A 220 10.14 -4.24 -9.14
N ILE A 221 9.16 -3.45 -8.74
CA ILE A 221 9.18 -2.68 -7.49
C ILE A 221 8.03 -3.14 -6.61
N GLY A 222 8.39 -3.62 -5.42
CA GLY A 222 7.39 -4.00 -4.43
C GLY A 222 7.11 -2.87 -3.45
N ALA A 223 5.84 -2.59 -3.23
CA ALA A 223 5.37 -1.57 -2.30
C ALA A 223 4.63 -2.18 -1.10
N SER A 224 4.28 -1.31 -0.14
CA SER A 224 3.44 -1.63 1.01
C SER A 224 4.08 -2.48 2.12
N GLY A 225 3.27 -2.77 3.13
CA GLY A 225 3.72 -3.36 4.39
C GLY A 225 4.24 -4.79 4.24
N THR A 226 3.63 -5.58 3.38
CA THR A 226 4.04 -6.99 3.16
C THR A 226 5.44 -7.07 2.59
N VAL A 227 5.70 -6.31 1.52
CA VAL A 227 7.00 -6.33 0.84
C VAL A 227 8.10 -5.75 1.73
N THR A 228 7.83 -4.63 2.39
CA THR A 228 8.80 -3.99 3.29
C THR A 228 9.10 -4.82 4.54
N ALA A 229 8.15 -5.65 5.00
CA ALA A 229 8.41 -6.62 6.06
C ALA A 229 9.37 -7.72 5.60
N LEU A 230 9.19 -8.26 4.38
CA LEU A 230 10.11 -9.25 3.80
C LEU A 230 11.53 -8.67 3.64
N ALA A 231 11.65 -7.45 3.15
CA ALA A 231 12.93 -6.75 3.07
C ALA A 231 13.57 -6.55 4.45
N GLY A 232 12.78 -6.22 5.47
CA GLY A 232 13.25 -6.11 6.85
C GLY A 232 13.78 -7.45 7.40
N ILE A 233 13.13 -8.57 7.08
CA ILE A 233 13.56 -9.92 7.46
C ILE A 233 14.87 -10.28 6.76
N GLN A 234 14.97 -10.02 5.44
CA GLN A 234 16.19 -10.25 4.67
C GLN A 234 17.38 -9.48 5.25
N LEU A 235 17.17 -8.21 5.59
CA LEU A 235 18.19 -7.35 6.18
C LEU A 235 18.51 -7.68 7.65
N GLY A 236 17.85 -8.67 8.26
CA GLY A 236 18.04 -9.08 9.65
C GLY A 236 17.71 -7.98 10.66
N LEU A 237 16.74 -7.12 10.36
CA LEU A 237 16.41 -5.98 11.21
C LEU A 237 15.65 -6.45 12.46
N LYS A 238 16.18 -6.14 13.64
CA LYS A 238 15.44 -6.33 14.92
C LYS A 238 14.27 -5.38 15.06
N ASN A 239 14.41 -4.16 14.55
CA ASN A 239 13.36 -3.15 14.49
C ASN A 239 13.27 -2.63 13.08
N TYR A 240 12.04 -2.39 12.61
CA TYR A 240 11.80 -1.83 11.28
C TYR A 240 12.51 -0.47 11.12
N SER A 241 13.21 -0.31 10.02
CA SER A 241 13.88 0.94 9.66
C SER A 241 13.59 1.29 8.20
N ARG A 242 12.69 2.24 7.98
CA ARG A 242 12.34 2.71 6.65
C ARG A 242 13.58 3.07 5.82
N ARG A 243 14.51 3.82 6.40
CA ARG A 243 15.75 4.25 5.74
C ARG A 243 16.60 3.10 5.20
N ARG A 244 16.53 1.91 5.84
CA ARG A 244 17.29 0.73 5.41
C ARG A 244 16.52 -0.14 4.43
N VAL A 245 15.20 -0.08 4.48
CA VAL A 245 14.30 -0.91 3.66
C VAL A 245 13.99 -0.23 2.33
N ASP A 246 13.71 1.08 2.32
CA ASP A 246 13.41 1.81 1.09
C ASP A 246 14.60 1.72 0.12
N GLY A 247 14.33 1.32 -1.12
CA GLY A 247 15.33 1.12 -2.16
C GLY A 247 16.24 -0.09 -1.98
N SER A 248 15.97 -1.00 -1.01
CA SER A 248 16.71 -2.25 -0.89
C SER A 248 16.32 -3.24 -1.98
N PHE A 249 17.29 -4.07 -2.38
CA PHE A 249 17.08 -5.13 -3.37
C PHE A 249 16.82 -6.45 -2.68
N LEU A 250 15.87 -7.21 -3.23
CA LEU A 250 15.51 -8.55 -2.78
C LEU A 250 15.60 -9.50 -3.99
N ALA A 251 16.64 -10.33 -4.03
CA ALA A 251 16.78 -11.31 -5.09
C ALA A 251 15.68 -12.35 -5.06
N PHE A 252 15.19 -12.76 -6.23
CA PHE A 252 14.11 -13.74 -6.33
C PHE A 252 14.44 -15.09 -5.66
N SER A 253 15.70 -15.53 -5.75
CA SER A 253 16.18 -16.72 -5.05
C SER A 253 16.07 -16.58 -3.52
N GLU A 254 16.46 -15.44 -2.96
CA GLU A 254 16.36 -15.16 -1.53
C GLU A 254 14.90 -15.09 -1.07
N LEU A 255 14.03 -14.45 -1.87
CA LEU A 255 12.59 -14.42 -1.62
C LEU A 255 12.00 -15.83 -1.55
N LYS A 256 12.37 -16.71 -2.48
CA LYS A 256 11.91 -18.10 -2.53
C LYS A 256 12.37 -18.89 -1.28
N GLU A 257 13.62 -18.76 -0.88
CA GLU A 257 14.12 -19.42 0.33
C GLU A 257 13.48 -18.85 1.60
N MET A 258 13.27 -17.55 1.66
CA MET A 258 12.58 -16.90 2.77
C MET A 258 11.12 -17.37 2.88
N SER A 259 10.40 -17.44 1.76
CA SER A 259 9.02 -17.95 1.71
C SER A 259 8.92 -19.38 2.24
N LYS A 260 9.82 -20.29 1.78
CA LYS A 260 9.89 -21.66 2.31
C LYS A 260 10.18 -21.71 3.80
N ARG A 261 11.08 -20.84 4.29
CA ARG A 261 11.39 -20.77 5.72
C ARG A 261 10.20 -20.30 6.54
N LEU A 262 9.55 -19.22 6.10
CA LEU A 262 8.40 -18.65 6.80
C LEU A 262 7.20 -19.60 6.82
N SER A 263 6.94 -20.32 5.72
CA SER A 263 5.83 -21.28 5.65
C SER A 263 6.00 -22.50 6.59
N ARG A 264 7.20 -22.72 7.13
CA ARG A 264 7.51 -23.80 8.09
C ARG A 264 7.63 -23.33 9.53
N MET A 265 7.48 -22.02 9.78
CA MET A 265 7.51 -21.48 11.13
C MET A 265 6.13 -21.68 11.76
N THR A 266 6.12 -22.40 12.90
CA THR A 266 4.92 -22.68 13.70
C THR A 266 4.73 -21.64 14.80
#